data_a6dc288b28256ed5fa236920d92930df
#
_entry.id   a6dc288b28256ed5fa236920d92930df
#
_cell.length_a   1.000
_cell.length_b   1.000
_cell.length_c   1.000
_cell.angle_alpha   90.00
_cell.angle_beta   90.00
_cell.angle_gamma   90.00
#
_symmetry.space_group_name_H-M   'P 1'
#
loop_
_entity.id
_entity.type
_entity.pdbx_description
1 polymer ?
#
loop_
_entity_poly.entity_id
_entity_poly.type
_entity_poly.pdbx_seq_one_letter_code
_entity_poly.pdbx_strand_id
1 'polypeptide(L)'
;VAVAFTPYLGVKLLPDIKQVEGGHAAIYNTPNYNRFRRILTRVIARKWLVAGTVIATFVLAVVGMSLVKKQFFPTSDRPEVLIEVQMPDGTSIEQTSITTAKVEAWLQKQNEAKIVTAYIGQGAPRFYLAMAPELPDPSFAKIVVLTQSQEAREVLKLRLREAVAEGLAPEARVRVTQLVFGPYSPFPVAYRVMGPDPSTLREIAAQVQTVMQASPLMRTVNTDWGPLTP
;
A
#
# COMPACT_ATOMS: atom_id res chain seq x y z
N VAL A 1 -31.13 31.54 7.96
CA VAL A 1 -30.11 31.78 8.99
C VAL A 1 -28.88 32.49 8.36
N ALA A 2 -28.31 32.03 7.23
CA ALA A 2 -27.12 32.61 6.62
C ALA A 2 -27.33 34.09 6.17
N VAL A 3 -28.47 34.43 5.59
CA VAL A 3 -28.78 35.77 5.05
C VAL A 3 -28.86 36.85 6.15
N ALA A 4 -29.29 36.49 7.36
CA ALA A 4 -29.42 37.43 8.48
C ALA A 4 -28.18 37.37 9.42
N PHE A 5 -27.65 36.18 9.65
CA PHE A 5 -26.57 35.97 10.61
C PHE A 5 -25.22 36.45 10.11
N THR A 6 -24.90 36.23 8.82
CA THR A 6 -23.62 36.66 8.24
C THR A 6 -23.46 38.19 8.22
N PRO A 7 -24.44 39.00 7.78
CA PRO A 7 -24.35 40.45 7.87
C PRO A 7 -24.26 40.96 9.31
N TYR A 8 -25.01 40.35 10.24
CA TYR A 8 -24.97 40.73 11.67
C TYR A 8 -23.56 40.48 12.28
N LEU A 9 -22.98 39.33 12.00
CA LEU A 9 -21.58 39.03 12.42
C LEU A 9 -20.59 39.95 11.74
N GLY A 10 -20.81 40.31 10.47
CA GLY A 10 -19.95 41.25 9.74
C GLY A 10 -19.91 42.62 10.42
N VAL A 11 -21.06 43.16 10.80
CA VAL A 11 -21.13 44.45 11.49
C VAL A 11 -20.51 44.39 12.89
N LYS A 12 -20.61 43.23 13.58
CA LYS A 12 -20.12 43.10 14.97
C LYS A 12 -18.65 42.72 15.10
N LEU A 13 -18.10 42.01 14.14
CA LEU A 13 -16.72 41.46 14.17
C LEU A 13 -15.74 42.27 13.32
N LEU A 14 -16.22 42.95 12.28
CA LEU A 14 -15.33 43.77 11.45
C LEU A 14 -15.06 45.08 12.20
N PRO A 15 -13.78 45.52 12.31
CA PRO A 15 -13.43 46.80 12.90
C PRO A 15 -14.00 47.92 12.03
N ASP A 16 -14.43 49.02 12.70
CA ASP A 16 -14.89 50.23 12.02
C ASP A 16 -13.85 50.67 11.00
N ILE A 17 -14.25 50.79 9.74
CA ILE A 17 -13.37 51.29 8.69
C ILE A 17 -13.14 52.77 8.96
N LYS A 18 -11.98 53.12 9.50
CA LYS A 18 -11.54 54.52 9.61
C LYS A 18 -11.56 55.13 8.21
N GLN A 19 -12.31 56.20 8.02
CA GLN A 19 -12.25 56.96 6.77
C GLN A 19 -10.81 57.48 6.62
N VAL A 20 -10.14 57.01 5.54
CA VAL A 20 -8.78 57.45 5.25
C VAL A 20 -8.87 58.83 4.62
N GLU A 21 -8.37 59.83 5.34
CA GLU A 21 -8.23 61.20 4.79
C GLU A 21 -7.34 61.15 3.54
N GLY A 22 -7.89 61.54 2.40
CA GLY A 22 -7.20 61.47 1.08
C GLY A 22 -7.82 60.52 0.06
N GLY A 23 -8.97 59.87 0.36
CA GLY A 23 -9.75 59.08 -0.55
C GLY A 23 -9.07 57.76 -0.97
N HIS A 24 -9.65 57.07 -1.97
CA HIS A 24 -9.20 55.77 -2.45
C HIS A 24 -7.71 55.72 -2.87
N ALA A 25 -7.16 56.84 -3.35
CA ALA A 25 -5.76 56.88 -3.76
C ALA A 25 -4.77 56.76 -2.59
N ALA A 26 -5.15 57.25 -1.39
CA ALA A 26 -4.29 57.18 -0.23
C ALA A 26 -4.16 55.77 0.35
N ILE A 27 -5.19 54.94 0.20
CA ILE A 27 -5.20 53.55 0.62
C ILE A 27 -4.10 52.75 -0.11
N TYR A 28 -3.88 53.05 -1.39
CA TYR A 28 -2.91 52.37 -2.25
C TYR A 28 -1.53 53.02 -2.31
N ASN A 29 -1.30 54.08 -1.54
CA ASN A 29 0.00 54.80 -1.49
C ASN A 29 0.81 54.49 -0.23
N THR A 30 0.65 53.27 0.28
CA THR A 30 1.47 52.80 1.43
C THR A 30 2.81 52.24 0.97
N PRO A 31 3.83 52.21 1.80
CA PRO A 31 5.14 51.64 1.49
C PRO A 31 5.05 50.18 0.95
N ASN A 32 4.16 49.41 1.51
CA ASN A 32 3.94 48.01 1.11
C ASN A 32 3.32 47.93 -0.31
N TYR A 33 2.32 48.74 -0.61
CA TYR A 33 1.73 48.79 -1.96
C TYR A 33 2.73 49.31 -2.99
N ASN A 34 3.53 50.29 -2.66
CA ASN A 34 4.57 50.79 -3.55
C ASN A 34 5.66 49.75 -3.81
N ARG A 35 6.00 48.94 -2.81
CA ARG A 35 6.94 47.81 -2.96
C ARG A 35 6.33 46.73 -3.89
N PHE A 36 5.10 46.39 -3.65
CA PHE A 36 4.36 45.43 -4.48
C PHE A 36 4.23 45.89 -5.93
N ARG A 37 3.85 47.16 -6.14
CA ARG A 37 3.76 47.76 -7.50
C ARG A 37 5.11 47.70 -8.21
N ARG A 38 6.21 48.00 -7.53
CA ARG A 38 7.57 47.93 -8.09
C ARG A 38 7.94 46.52 -8.52
N ILE A 39 7.60 45.50 -7.71
CA ILE A 39 7.83 44.11 -8.06
C ILE A 39 6.99 43.77 -9.28
N LEU A 40 5.71 44.09 -9.25
CA LEU A 40 4.77 43.76 -10.35
C LEU A 40 5.22 44.39 -11.66
N THR A 41 5.63 45.67 -11.66
CA THR A 41 6.16 46.36 -12.86
C THR A 41 7.41 45.66 -13.40
N ARG A 42 8.31 45.18 -12.54
CA ARG A 42 9.49 44.40 -12.95
C ARG A 42 9.11 43.05 -13.58
N VAL A 43 8.15 42.36 -13.00
CA VAL A 43 7.63 41.08 -13.48
C VAL A 43 7.02 41.27 -14.87
N ILE A 44 6.18 42.31 -15.04
CA ILE A 44 5.54 42.62 -16.32
C ILE A 44 6.58 43.02 -17.38
N ALA A 45 7.56 43.83 -17.00
CA ALA A 45 8.63 44.24 -17.94
C ALA A 45 9.47 43.05 -18.43
N ARG A 46 9.57 41.98 -17.62
CA ARG A 46 10.32 40.76 -17.96
C ARG A 46 9.40 39.57 -18.26
N LYS A 47 8.28 39.81 -18.89
CA LYS A 47 7.21 38.81 -19.14
C LYS A 47 7.73 37.49 -19.72
N TRP A 48 8.68 37.52 -20.64
CA TRP A 48 9.25 36.31 -21.25
C TRP A 48 10.13 35.51 -20.28
N LEU A 49 10.84 36.18 -19.40
CA LEU A 49 11.61 35.50 -18.35
C LEU A 49 10.67 34.81 -17.35
N VAL A 50 9.59 35.50 -16.96
CA VAL A 50 8.57 34.93 -16.07
C VAL A 50 7.89 33.75 -16.76
N ALA A 51 7.47 33.86 -18.01
CA ALA A 51 6.90 32.78 -18.77
C ALA A 51 7.84 31.56 -18.87
N GLY A 52 9.12 31.81 -19.15
CA GLY A 52 10.14 30.76 -19.19
C GLY A 52 10.33 30.05 -17.83
N THR A 53 10.34 30.83 -16.73
CA THR A 53 10.44 30.26 -15.38
C THR A 53 9.21 29.39 -15.04
N VAL A 54 8.01 29.86 -15.35
CA VAL A 54 6.78 29.10 -15.13
C VAL A 54 6.79 27.80 -15.93
N ILE A 55 7.15 27.87 -17.21
CA ILE A 55 7.24 26.68 -18.08
C ILE A 55 8.31 25.71 -17.56
N ALA A 56 9.49 26.21 -17.17
CA ALA A 56 10.56 25.38 -16.63
C ALA A 56 10.13 24.69 -15.32
N THR A 57 9.48 25.43 -14.40
CA THR A 57 8.95 24.86 -13.17
C THR A 57 7.87 23.81 -13.44
N PHE A 58 7.00 24.05 -14.40
CA PHE A 58 5.98 23.09 -14.81
C PHE A 58 6.61 21.80 -15.37
N VAL A 59 7.59 21.92 -16.27
CA VAL A 59 8.32 20.77 -16.82
C VAL A 59 9.02 19.99 -15.73
N LEU A 60 9.72 20.68 -14.81
CA LEU A 60 10.34 20.04 -13.65
C LEU A 60 9.32 19.31 -12.75
N ALA A 61 8.15 19.91 -12.53
CA ALA A 61 7.09 19.27 -11.77
C ALA A 61 6.56 18.00 -12.46
N VAL A 62 6.35 18.03 -13.79
CA VAL A 62 5.91 16.85 -14.56
C VAL A 62 6.97 15.75 -14.53
N VAL A 63 8.25 16.10 -14.71
CA VAL A 63 9.36 15.13 -14.58
C VAL A 63 9.44 14.58 -13.17
N GLY A 64 9.36 15.43 -12.14
CA GLY A 64 9.33 15.00 -10.74
C GLY A 64 8.15 14.07 -10.44
N MET A 65 6.96 14.35 -10.99
CA MET A 65 5.78 13.51 -10.83
C MET A 65 5.96 12.10 -11.44
N SER A 66 6.76 11.97 -12.50
CA SER A 66 7.05 10.67 -13.11
C SER A 66 7.90 9.76 -12.21
N LEU A 67 8.69 10.35 -11.30
CA LEU A 67 9.53 9.62 -10.35
C LEU A 67 8.76 9.18 -9.09
N VAL A 68 7.57 9.71 -8.88
CA VAL A 68 6.74 9.36 -7.72
C VAL A 68 6.12 7.97 -7.93
N LYS A 69 6.34 7.08 -6.98
CA LYS A 69 5.73 5.74 -7.00
C LYS A 69 4.20 5.86 -6.90
N LYS A 70 3.51 5.40 -7.93
CA LYS A 70 2.04 5.38 -7.97
C LYS A 70 1.56 4.13 -7.26
N GLN A 71 1.14 4.26 -6.02
CA GLN A 71 0.54 3.18 -5.24
C GLN A 71 -0.85 3.62 -4.79
N PHE A 72 -1.86 2.79 -5.06
CA PHE A 72 -3.22 3.05 -4.59
C PHE A 72 -3.33 2.82 -3.08
N PHE A 73 -2.73 1.73 -2.60
CA PHE A 73 -2.56 1.45 -1.18
C PHE A 73 -1.07 1.34 -0.87
N PRO A 74 -0.48 2.31 -0.15
CA PRO A 74 0.92 2.23 0.21
C PRO A 74 1.17 1.07 1.17
N THR A 75 2.32 0.44 1.01
CA THR A 75 2.82 -0.54 1.96
C THR A 75 3.21 0.15 3.26
N SER A 76 3.03 -0.57 4.38
CA SER A 76 3.42 -0.05 5.68
C SER A 76 4.94 0.06 5.81
N ASP A 77 5.39 1.12 6.47
CA ASP A 77 6.79 1.31 6.86
C ASP A 77 7.19 0.48 8.09
N ARG A 78 6.25 -0.28 8.65
CA ARG A 78 6.50 -1.16 9.80
C ARG A 78 7.44 -2.31 9.44
N PRO A 79 8.32 -2.73 10.36
CA PRO A 79 9.35 -3.72 10.08
C PRO A 79 8.86 -5.17 10.07
N GLU A 80 7.54 -5.43 10.19
CA GLU A 80 7.00 -6.78 10.24
C GLU A 80 6.90 -7.40 8.84
N VAL A 81 7.29 -8.69 8.76
CA VAL A 81 7.03 -9.59 7.65
C VAL A 81 5.93 -10.56 8.05
N LEU A 82 4.95 -10.74 7.19
CA LEU A 82 3.90 -11.74 7.34
C LEU A 82 4.15 -12.88 6.37
N ILE A 83 4.19 -14.09 6.87
CA ILE A 83 4.43 -15.30 6.08
C ILE A 83 3.24 -16.22 6.30
N GLU A 84 2.60 -16.61 5.22
CA GLU A 84 1.51 -17.58 5.22
C GLU A 84 2.04 -18.90 4.68
N VAL A 85 1.78 -19.95 5.42
CA VAL A 85 2.11 -21.32 5.05
C VAL A 85 0.78 -22.06 4.89
N GLN A 86 0.40 -22.31 3.65
CA GLN A 86 -0.82 -23.01 3.29
C GLN A 86 -0.48 -24.41 2.79
N MET A 87 -0.89 -25.40 3.54
CA MET A 87 -0.83 -26.81 3.14
C MET A 87 -2.01 -27.18 2.23
N PRO A 88 -1.96 -28.29 1.52
CA PRO A 88 -3.14 -28.83 0.82
C PRO A 88 -4.33 -29.01 1.78
N ASP A 89 -5.55 -28.77 1.26
CA ASP A 89 -6.77 -28.95 2.06
C ASP A 89 -6.86 -30.37 2.64
N GLY A 90 -7.31 -30.48 3.89
CA GLY A 90 -7.38 -31.75 4.60
C GLY A 90 -6.08 -32.19 5.28
N THR A 91 -5.01 -31.39 5.20
CA THR A 91 -3.77 -31.67 5.95
C THR A 91 -4.00 -31.51 7.45
N SER A 92 -3.45 -32.44 8.25
CA SER A 92 -3.55 -32.37 9.70
C SER A 92 -2.73 -31.22 10.29
N ILE A 93 -3.14 -30.75 11.45
CA ILE A 93 -2.42 -29.66 12.17
C ILE A 93 -1.00 -30.08 12.53
N GLU A 94 -0.74 -31.35 12.80
CA GLU A 94 0.58 -31.89 13.09
C GLU A 94 1.53 -31.73 11.90
N GLN A 95 1.03 -32.08 10.69
CA GLN A 95 1.84 -31.94 9.47
C GLN A 95 2.09 -30.47 9.14
N THR A 96 1.07 -29.63 9.32
CA THR A 96 1.22 -28.17 9.19
C THR A 96 2.26 -27.62 10.17
N SER A 97 2.27 -28.13 11.42
CA SER A 97 3.24 -27.76 12.44
C SER A 97 4.67 -28.15 12.03
N ILE A 98 4.86 -29.36 11.53
CA ILE A 98 6.17 -29.85 11.07
C ILE A 98 6.72 -28.96 9.94
N THR A 99 5.89 -28.66 8.96
CA THR A 99 6.30 -27.82 7.82
C THR A 99 6.55 -26.38 8.25
N THR A 100 5.70 -25.83 9.11
CA THR A 100 5.89 -24.48 9.67
C THR A 100 7.19 -24.39 10.46
N ALA A 101 7.53 -25.40 11.26
CA ALA A 101 8.77 -25.45 12.02
C ALA A 101 10.03 -25.43 11.14
N LYS A 102 9.99 -26.02 9.92
CA LYS A 102 11.11 -25.91 8.96
C LYS A 102 11.32 -24.46 8.53
N VAL A 103 10.24 -23.75 8.22
CA VAL A 103 10.31 -22.33 7.83
C VAL A 103 10.77 -21.46 9.00
N GLU A 104 10.25 -21.72 10.20
CA GLU A 104 10.64 -21.02 11.42
C GLU A 104 12.12 -21.22 11.75
N ALA A 105 12.63 -22.46 11.69
CA ALA A 105 14.03 -22.77 11.93
C ALA A 105 14.98 -22.10 10.89
N TRP A 106 14.51 -21.92 9.66
CA TRP A 106 15.24 -21.15 8.66
C TRP A 106 15.28 -19.67 9.01
N LEU A 107 14.12 -19.10 9.42
CA LEU A 107 14.00 -17.68 9.79
C LEU A 107 14.84 -17.33 11.01
N GLN A 108 14.90 -18.20 12.02
CA GLN A 108 15.69 -18.01 13.24
C GLN A 108 17.20 -17.92 12.98
N LYS A 109 17.66 -18.45 11.83
CA LYS A 109 19.07 -18.36 11.42
C LYS A 109 19.41 -17.06 10.69
N GLN A 110 18.39 -16.22 10.35
CA GLN A 110 18.60 -14.98 9.64
C GLN A 110 18.90 -13.83 10.60
N ASN A 111 19.98 -13.11 10.37
CA ASN A 111 20.38 -11.98 11.20
C ASN A 111 19.37 -10.82 11.18
N GLU A 112 18.55 -10.72 10.11
CA GLU A 112 17.53 -9.71 9.94
C GLU A 112 16.32 -9.94 10.84
N ALA A 113 16.05 -11.17 11.26
CA ALA A 113 14.93 -11.54 12.12
C ALA A 113 15.26 -11.29 13.60
N LYS A 114 14.44 -10.47 14.27
CA LYS A 114 14.57 -10.17 15.69
C LYS A 114 13.68 -11.07 16.54
N ILE A 115 12.43 -11.23 16.14
CA ILE A 115 11.42 -12.07 16.81
C ILE A 115 10.68 -12.83 15.72
N VAL A 116 10.53 -14.12 15.88
CA VAL A 116 9.74 -15.00 15.01
C VAL A 116 8.62 -15.60 15.85
N THR A 117 7.37 -15.45 15.42
CA THR A 117 6.20 -16.00 16.10
C THR A 117 5.35 -16.75 15.10
N ALA A 118 5.12 -18.02 15.31
CA ALA A 118 4.29 -18.86 14.47
C ALA A 118 2.92 -19.14 15.13
N TYR A 119 1.86 -19.00 14.37
CA TYR A 119 0.47 -19.34 14.69
C TYR A 119 0.07 -20.49 13.78
N ILE A 120 -0.22 -21.65 14.35
CA ILE A 120 -0.51 -22.89 13.62
C ILE A 120 -1.99 -23.23 13.77
N GLY A 121 -2.65 -23.60 12.67
CA GLY A 121 -4.08 -23.90 12.64
C GLY A 121 -4.97 -22.67 12.71
N GLN A 122 -4.41 -21.48 12.64
CA GLN A 122 -5.13 -20.21 12.67
C GLN A 122 -4.27 -19.05 12.17
N GLY A 123 -4.89 -17.92 11.88
CA GLY A 123 -4.19 -16.65 11.62
C GLY A 123 -3.61 -16.02 12.88
N ALA A 124 -2.73 -15.03 12.69
CA ALA A 124 -2.24 -14.22 13.80
C ALA A 124 -3.37 -13.35 14.39
N PRO A 125 -3.35 -13.07 15.70
CA PRO A 125 -4.25 -12.10 16.30
C PRO A 125 -4.20 -10.76 15.57
N ARG A 126 -5.34 -10.09 15.45
CA ARG A 126 -5.40 -8.80 14.77
C ARG A 126 -4.65 -7.73 15.56
N PHE A 127 -3.46 -7.38 15.14
CA PHE A 127 -2.63 -6.32 15.74
C PHE A 127 -2.54 -5.06 14.82
N TYR A 128 -3.22 -5.09 13.69
CA TYR A 128 -3.26 -4.00 12.72
C TYR A 128 -4.66 -3.83 12.13
N LEU A 129 -5.12 -2.59 11.94
CA LEU A 129 -6.53 -2.29 11.59
C LEU A 129 -6.98 -2.92 10.26
N ALA A 130 -6.12 -2.86 9.25
CA ALA A 130 -6.42 -3.39 7.91
C ALA A 130 -6.15 -4.90 7.77
N MET A 131 -5.73 -5.58 8.83
CA MET A 131 -5.49 -7.01 8.82
C MET A 131 -6.82 -7.75 8.87
N ALA A 132 -7.10 -8.55 7.83
CA ALA A 132 -8.24 -9.46 7.85
C ALA A 132 -7.94 -10.65 8.78
N PRO A 133 -8.87 -11.04 9.66
CA PRO A 133 -8.72 -12.27 10.44
C PRO A 133 -8.88 -13.47 9.53
N GLU A 134 -7.97 -14.43 9.62
CA GLU A 134 -8.13 -15.74 9.01
C GLU A 134 -8.92 -16.65 9.95
N LEU A 135 -9.82 -17.45 9.38
CA LEU A 135 -10.57 -18.45 10.13
C LEU A 135 -9.64 -19.58 10.58
N PRO A 136 -9.96 -20.29 11.67
CA PRO A 136 -9.25 -21.50 12.07
C PRO A 136 -9.27 -22.54 10.93
N ASP A 137 -8.09 -23.01 10.56
CA ASP A 137 -7.88 -23.99 9.51
C ASP A 137 -6.64 -24.83 9.85
N PRO A 138 -6.78 -26.15 10.09
CA PRO A 138 -5.65 -27.04 10.41
C PRO A 138 -4.56 -27.04 9.34
N SER A 139 -4.89 -26.77 8.09
CA SER A 139 -3.95 -26.74 6.97
C SER A 139 -3.24 -25.37 6.79
N PHE A 140 -3.51 -24.41 7.67
CA PHE A 140 -2.97 -23.05 7.58
C PHE A 140 -2.07 -22.70 8.77
N ALA A 141 -0.99 -22.01 8.50
CA ALA A 141 -0.21 -21.33 9.53
C ALA A 141 0.23 -19.94 9.10
N LYS A 142 0.38 -19.05 10.06
CA LYS A 142 0.89 -17.69 9.85
C LYS A 142 2.09 -17.43 10.74
N ILE A 143 3.19 -17.00 10.14
CA ILE A 143 4.39 -16.58 10.86
C ILE A 143 4.50 -15.06 10.77
N VAL A 144 4.66 -14.42 11.90
CA VAL A 144 4.93 -12.97 12.02
C VAL A 144 6.38 -12.81 12.44
N VAL A 145 7.14 -12.13 11.61
CA VAL A 145 8.55 -11.84 11.88
C VAL A 145 8.74 -10.35 12.10
N LEU A 146 9.21 -9.97 13.27
CA LEU A 146 9.69 -8.63 13.54
C LEU A 146 11.14 -8.53 13.09
N THR A 147 11.44 -7.64 12.14
CA THR A 147 12.81 -7.39 11.69
C THR A 147 13.42 -6.17 12.40
N GLN A 148 14.72 -5.96 12.23
CA GLN A 148 15.44 -4.87 12.90
C GLN A 148 15.12 -3.50 12.26
N SER A 149 14.86 -3.47 10.95
CA SER A 149 14.54 -2.25 10.19
C SER A 149 13.72 -2.57 8.94
N GLN A 150 13.29 -1.54 8.21
CA GLN A 150 12.62 -1.70 6.92
C GLN A 150 13.53 -2.34 5.87
N GLU A 151 14.80 -1.95 5.84
CA GLU A 151 15.80 -2.50 4.93
C GLU A 151 16.02 -3.99 5.21
N ALA A 152 16.15 -4.37 6.49
CA ALA A 152 16.25 -5.76 6.92
C ALA A 152 15.00 -6.56 6.50
N ARG A 153 13.82 -5.96 6.58
CA ARG A 153 12.58 -6.57 6.08
C ARG A 153 12.64 -6.89 4.59
N GLU A 154 13.08 -5.95 3.77
CA GLU A 154 13.15 -6.17 2.31
C GLU A 154 14.18 -7.25 1.96
N VAL A 155 15.33 -7.25 2.63
CA VAL A 155 16.36 -8.30 2.47
C VAL A 155 15.80 -9.66 2.86
N LEU A 156 15.17 -9.76 4.03
CA LEU A 156 14.58 -11.03 4.51
C LEU A 156 13.51 -11.57 3.56
N LYS A 157 12.64 -10.68 3.03
CA LYS A 157 11.61 -11.07 2.04
C LYS A 157 12.22 -11.66 0.76
N LEU A 158 13.29 -11.07 0.26
CA LEU A 158 13.97 -11.59 -0.93
C LEU A 158 14.60 -12.95 -0.66
N ARG A 159 15.39 -13.07 0.40
CA ARG A 159 16.04 -14.33 0.80
C ARG A 159 15.05 -15.46 1.05
N LEU A 160 13.95 -15.16 1.75
CA LEU A 160 12.93 -16.18 1.99
C LEU A 160 12.25 -16.65 0.70
N ARG A 161 11.97 -15.74 -0.24
CA ARG A 161 11.42 -16.10 -1.55
C ARG A 161 12.38 -16.97 -2.35
N GLU A 162 13.67 -16.70 -2.28
CA GLU A 162 14.72 -17.52 -2.91
C GLU A 162 14.77 -18.90 -2.24
N ALA A 163 14.84 -18.98 -0.92
CA ALA A 163 14.84 -20.23 -0.19
C ALA A 163 13.59 -21.10 -0.47
N VAL A 164 12.41 -20.47 -0.57
CA VAL A 164 11.17 -21.18 -0.97
C VAL A 164 11.25 -21.69 -2.40
N ALA A 165 11.82 -20.92 -3.33
CA ALA A 165 12.02 -21.35 -4.70
C ALA A 165 13.05 -22.49 -4.81
N GLU A 166 14.02 -22.57 -3.90
CA GLU A 166 15.01 -23.63 -3.75
C GLU A 166 14.47 -24.86 -3.00
N GLY A 167 13.22 -24.83 -2.53
CA GLY A 167 12.54 -25.98 -1.93
C GLY A 167 12.56 -26.02 -0.39
N LEU A 168 12.55 -24.90 0.30
CA LEU A 168 12.51 -24.84 1.76
C LEU A 168 11.27 -25.57 2.34
N ALA A 169 10.13 -25.46 1.69
CA ALA A 169 8.88 -26.12 2.10
C ALA A 169 8.05 -26.49 0.84
N PRO A 170 8.49 -27.47 0.05
CA PRO A 170 7.90 -27.76 -1.27
C PRO A 170 6.47 -28.31 -1.16
N GLU A 171 6.11 -28.87 0.00
CA GLU A 171 4.78 -29.38 0.31
C GLU A 171 3.74 -28.30 0.61
N ALA A 172 4.19 -27.06 0.85
CA ALA A 172 3.34 -25.93 1.22
C ALA A 172 3.43 -24.78 0.22
N ARG A 173 2.36 -24.04 0.09
CA ARG A 173 2.38 -22.73 -0.54
C ARG A 173 2.80 -21.67 0.47
N VAL A 174 4.04 -21.21 0.38
CA VAL A 174 4.58 -20.16 1.24
C VAL A 174 4.43 -18.80 0.58
N ARG A 175 3.67 -17.90 1.21
CA ARG A 175 3.47 -16.54 0.74
C ARG A 175 4.10 -15.53 1.67
N VAL A 176 4.99 -14.70 1.15
CA VAL A 176 5.72 -13.68 1.91
C VAL A 176 5.15 -12.31 1.60
N THR A 177 4.56 -11.67 2.60
CA THR A 177 3.85 -10.39 2.50
C THR A 177 4.32 -9.40 3.56
N GLN A 178 3.78 -8.21 3.52
CA GLN A 178 3.97 -7.17 4.53
C GLN A 178 2.63 -6.48 4.79
N LEU A 179 2.56 -5.70 5.85
CA LEU A 179 1.38 -4.90 6.16
C LEU A 179 1.13 -3.85 5.07
N VAL A 180 -0.13 -3.66 4.69
CA VAL A 180 -0.58 -2.71 3.67
C VAL A 180 -1.61 -1.77 4.29
N PHE A 181 -1.52 -0.47 3.99
CA PHE A 181 -2.54 0.51 4.35
C PHE A 181 -3.70 0.45 3.35
N GLY A 182 -4.73 -0.31 3.67
CA GLY A 182 -5.90 -0.44 2.80
C GLY A 182 -6.62 -1.77 2.96
N PRO A 183 -7.68 -2.01 2.19
CA PRO A 183 -8.35 -3.29 2.17
C PRO A 183 -7.37 -4.41 1.83
N TYR A 184 -7.42 -5.48 2.62
CA TYR A 184 -6.59 -6.64 2.37
C TYR A 184 -6.97 -7.27 1.04
N SER A 185 -6.03 -7.29 0.12
CA SER A 185 -6.12 -8.08 -1.11
C SER A 185 -5.04 -9.17 -1.05
N PRO A 186 -5.43 -10.43 -0.95
CA PRO A 186 -4.46 -11.52 -0.83
C PRO A 186 -3.57 -11.63 -2.07
N PHE A 187 -4.09 -11.29 -3.24
CA PHE A 187 -3.38 -11.38 -4.50
C PHE A 187 -3.46 -10.07 -5.28
N PRO A 188 -2.35 -9.60 -5.89
CA PRO A 188 -2.34 -8.37 -6.68
C PRO A 188 -3.14 -8.50 -7.98
N VAL A 189 -3.25 -9.71 -8.50
CA VAL A 189 -4.06 -10.04 -9.70
C VAL A 189 -4.96 -11.21 -9.35
N ALA A 190 -6.26 -11.04 -9.52
CA ALA A 190 -7.25 -12.07 -9.30
C ALA A 190 -8.28 -12.03 -10.44
N TYR A 191 -8.53 -13.18 -11.04
CA TYR A 191 -9.60 -13.38 -12.01
C TYR A 191 -10.72 -14.19 -11.38
N ARG A 192 -11.94 -13.75 -11.54
CA ARG A 192 -13.13 -14.45 -11.07
C ARG A 192 -13.82 -15.14 -12.24
N VAL A 193 -13.88 -16.46 -12.20
CA VAL A 193 -14.66 -17.27 -13.15
C VAL A 193 -16.02 -17.54 -12.52
N MET A 194 -17.10 -17.21 -13.20
CA MET A 194 -18.47 -17.35 -12.71
C MET A 194 -19.32 -18.14 -13.71
N GLY A 195 -20.19 -18.99 -13.20
CA GLY A 195 -21.10 -19.80 -14.01
C GLY A 195 -22.00 -20.67 -13.13
N PRO A 196 -23.03 -21.30 -13.72
CA PRO A 196 -23.99 -22.10 -12.96
C PRO A 196 -23.50 -23.52 -12.65
N ASP A 197 -22.58 -24.06 -13.45
CA ASP A 197 -22.11 -25.45 -13.32
C ASP A 197 -20.70 -25.54 -12.74
N PRO A 198 -20.51 -26.15 -11.55
CA PRO A 198 -19.23 -26.27 -10.87
C PRO A 198 -18.17 -27.06 -11.65
N SER A 199 -18.58 -28.08 -12.43
CA SER A 199 -17.64 -28.90 -13.20
C SER A 199 -17.02 -28.09 -14.34
N THR A 200 -17.82 -27.37 -15.10
CA THR A 200 -17.40 -26.47 -16.17
C THR A 200 -16.55 -25.32 -15.62
N LEU A 201 -16.89 -24.78 -14.43
CA LEU A 201 -16.09 -23.76 -13.80
C LEU A 201 -14.68 -24.24 -13.49
N ARG A 202 -14.51 -25.46 -12.98
CA ARG A 202 -13.19 -26.06 -12.70
C ARG A 202 -12.36 -26.23 -13.96
N GLU A 203 -12.97 -26.70 -15.04
CA GLU A 203 -12.29 -26.85 -16.34
C GLU A 203 -11.80 -25.50 -16.88
N ILE A 204 -12.66 -24.49 -16.87
CA ILE A 204 -12.31 -23.13 -17.32
C ILE A 204 -11.24 -22.54 -16.41
N ALA A 205 -11.35 -22.68 -15.08
CA ALA A 205 -10.35 -22.20 -14.13
C ALA A 205 -8.98 -22.84 -14.37
N ALA A 206 -8.92 -24.15 -14.68
CA ALA A 206 -7.69 -24.85 -15.03
C ALA A 206 -7.07 -24.32 -16.33
N GLN A 207 -7.89 -24.01 -17.35
CA GLN A 207 -7.41 -23.38 -18.59
C GLN A 207 -6.84 -22.01 -18.34
N VAL A 208 -7.54 -21.17 -17.54
CA VAL A 208 -7.06 -19.84 -17.15
C VAL A 208 -5.75 -19.96 -16.38
N GLN A 209 -5.64 -20.89 -15.45
CA GLN A 209 -4.43 -21.14 -14.68
C GLN A 209 -3.25 -21.51 -15.60
N THR A 210 -3.47 -22.38 -16.58
CA THR A 210 -2.44 -22.77 -17.57
C THR A 210 -1.94 -21.57 -18.37
N VAL A 211 -2.85 -20.71 -18.84
CA VAL A 211 -2.49 -19.48 -19.58
C VAL A 211 -1.70 -18.51 -18.68
N MET A 212 -2.12 -18.36 -17.43
CA MET A 212 -1.41 -17.51 -16.48
C MET A 212 -0.01 -18.04 -16.16
N GLN A 213 0.15 -19.35 -15.97
CA GLN A 213 1.45 -19.99 -15.70
C GLN A 213 2.43 -19.88 -16.87
N ALA A 214 1.93 -19.80 -18.09
CA ALA A 214 2.76 -19.58 -19.27
C ALA A 214 3.39 -18.17 -19.33
N SER A 215 2.88 -17.22 -18.54
CA SER A 215 3.42 -15.86 -18.50
C SER A 215 4.62 -15.76 -17.56
N PRO A 216 5.79 -15.24 -18.02
CA PRO A 216 6.97 -15.08 -17.17
C PRO A 216 6.79 -13.99 -16.07
N LEU A 217 5.73 -13.18 -16.17
CA LEU A 217 5.41 -12.14 -15.20
C LEU A 217 4.57 -12.65 -14.03
N MET A 218 3.97 -13.83 -14.16
CA MET A 218 3.12 -14.42 -13.13
C MET A 218 3.92 -15.39 -12.26
N ARG A 219 3.67 -15.32 -10.96
CA ARG A 219 4.28 -16.23 -9.98
C ARG A 219 3.20 -16.80 -9.08
N THR A 220 3.37 -18.05 -8.68
CA THR A 220 2.50 -18.70 -7.69
C THR A 220 1.02 -18.65 -8.08
N VAL A 221 0.73 -18.97 -9.35
CA VAL A 221 -0.66 -19.02 -9.86
C VAL A 221 -1.41 -20.16 -9.19
N ASN A 222 -2.54 -19.86 -8.57
CA ASN A 222 -3.36 -20.82 -7.85
C ASN A 222 -4.84 -20.49 -7.98
N THR A 223 -5.69 -21.46 -7.68
CA THR A 223 -7.14 -21.28 -7.52
C THR A 223 -7.48 -21.24 -6.03
N ASP A 224 -8.55 -20.53 -5.67
CA ASP A 224 -9.12 -20.53 -4.32
C ASP A 224 -10.05 -21.74 -4.07
N TRP A 225 -10.40 -22.46 -5.11
CA TRP A 225 -11.14 -23.71 -5.05
C TRP A 225 -10.17 -24.90 -5.04
N GLY A 226 -9.98 -25.50 -3.90
CA GLY A 226 -9.17 -26.69 -3.71
C GLY A 226 -9.68 -27.91 -4.51
N PRO A 227 -8.91 -28.99 -4.57
CA PRO A 227 -9.39 -30.25 -5.12
C PRO A 227 -10.61 -30.75 -4.34
N LEU A 228 -11.45 -31.55 -4.98
CA LEU A 228 -12.53 -32.24 -4.28
C LEU A 228 -11.89 -33.15 -3.23
N THR A 229 -12.10 -32.85 -1.96
CA THR A 229 -11.78 -33.76 -0.86
C THR A 229 -12.89 -34.78 -0.73
N PRO A 230 -12.57 -36.06 -0.55
CA PRO A 230 -13.57 -37.14 -0.35
C PRO A 230 -14.35 -36.93 0.94
#